data_6349e2696016fc66ad25562ca9b653bc
#
_entry.id   6349e2696016fc66ad25562ca9b653bc
#
_cell.length_a   1.000
_cell.length_b   1.000
_cell.length_c   1.000
_cell.angle_alpha   90.00
_cell.angle_beta   90.00
_cell.angle_gamma   90.00
#
_symmetry.space_group_name_H-M   'P 1'
#
loop_
_entity.id
_entity.type
_entity.pdbx_description
1 polymer ?
#
loop_
_entity_poly.entity_id
_entity_poly.type
_entity_poly.pdbx_seq_one_letter_code
_entity_poly.pdbx_strand_id
1 'polypeptide(L)'
;MKVKNWMVKKMVTVSPGSLAIEALSLMKKYSFRHLPVVEGRQLAGLVTESDLRQVMIPSFIKSIKVDQIMIKTPVTIDPEASLEEAARLIYRYKIGGLPVVDQGKLVGILTTPDILAAFIQLMGVLQASSRLEIHLAERPKAFEEASGLIQKNGGEIISVGMLGRGKKKTYLFRLKRCFLDPIIQALEKKGHRVLSSTD
;
A
#
# COMPACT_ATOMS: atom_id res chain seq x y z
N MET A 1 1.43 -3.01 10.93
CA MET A 1 2.29 -3.90 10.07
C MET A 1 3.64 -3.22 9.87
N LYS A 2 4.79 -3.96 9.85
CA LYS A 2 6.15 -3.38 9.72
C LYS A 2 6.62 -3.40 8.27
N VAL A 3 7.34 -2.37 7.86
CA VAL A 3 7.93 -2.20 6.51
C VAL A 3 8.77 -3.41 6.09
N LYS A 4 9.63 -3.93 6.99
CA LYS A 4 10.52 -5.07 6.70
C LYS A 4 9.82 -6.35 6.20
N ASN A 5 8.53 -6.50 6.49
CA ASN A 5 7.75 -7.67 6.09
C ASN A 5 7.16 -7.53 4.67
N TRP A 6 7.20 -6.32 4.10
CA TRP A 6 6.57 -5.97 2.83
C TRP A 6 7.53 -5.38 1.80
N MET A 7 8.71 -4.93 2.24
CA MET A 7 9.73 -4.39 1.34
C MET A 7 10.33 -5.48 0.45
N VAL A 8 10.74 -5.10 -0.75
CA VAL A 8 11.56 -5.93 -1.62
C VAL A 8 13.01 -5.90 -1.13
N LYS A 9 13.56 -7.06 -0.74
CA LYS A 9 14.92 -7.19 -0.20
C LYS A 9 15.98 -7.44 -1.27
N LYS A 10 15.62 -8.19 -2.34
CA LYS A 10 16.51 -8.45 -3.48
C LYS A 10 16.30 -7.37 -4.53
N MET A 11 16.95 -6.23 -4.36
CA MET A 11 16.87 -5.08 -5.27
C MET A 11 17.98 -5.11 -6.30
N VAL A 12 17.68 -4.55 -7.46
CA VAL A 12 18.68 -4.10 -8.41
C VAL A 12 19.08 -2.67 -8.03
N THR A 13 20.36 -2.39 -8.04
CA THR A 13 20.95 -1.09 -7.72
C THR A 13 21.93 -0.66 -8.79
N VAL A 14 22.27 0.61 -8.83
CA VAL A 14 23.34 1.15 -9.67
C VAL A 14 24.30 1.97 -8.83
N SER A 15 25.52 2.25 -9.35
CA SER A 15 26.44 3.18 -8.74
C SER A 15 26.22 4.60 -9.25
N PRO A 16 26.70 5.64 -8.54
CA PRO A 16 26.65 7.04 -9.01
C PRO A 16 27.31 7.22 -10.39
N GLY A 17 28.38 6.47 -10.64
CA GLY A 17 29.13 6.53 -11.91
C GLY A 17 28.50 5.74 -13.08
N SER A 18 27.43 4.96 -12.85
CA SER A 18 26.73 4.24 -13.91
C SER A 18 26.12 5.21 -14.93
N LEU A 19 25.95 4.79 -16.16
CA LEU A 19 25.32 5.62 -17.20
C LEU A 19 23.79 5.61 -17.06
N ALA A 20 23.17 6.72 -17.37
CA ALA A 20 21.70 6.86 -17.35
C ALA A 20 21.01 5.84 -18.28
N ILE A 21 21.63 5.52 -19.42
CA ILE A 21 21.13 4.51 -20.36
C ILE A 21 21.14 3.09 -19.76
N GLU A 22 22.13 2.77 -18.93
CA GLU A 22 22.21 1.49 -18.22
C GLU A 22 21.09 1.37 -17.17
N ALA A 23 20.89 2.45 -16.38
CA ALA A 23 19.79 2.53 -15.43
C ALA A 23 18.43 2.36 -16.10
N LEU A 24 18.20 3.02 -17.23
CA LEU A 24 16.98 2.87 -18.01
C LEU A 24 16.79 1.44 -18.54
N SER A 25 17.87 0.80 -19.02
CA SER A 25 17.85 -0.57 -19.52
C SER A 25 17.46 -1.56 -18.40
N LEU A 26 18.00 -1.36 -17.18
CA LEU A 26 17.64 -2.16 -16.00
C LEU A 26 16.17 -1.95 -15.62
N MET A 27 15.68 -0.71 -15.59
CA MET A 27 14.26 -0.43 -15.30
C MET A 27 13.33 -1.11 -16.30
N LYS A 28 13.65 -1.07 -17.61
CA LYS A 28 12.88 -1.77 -18.66
C LYS A 28 12.94 -3.29 -18.49
N LYS A 29 14.14 -3.84 -18.28
CA LYS A 29 14.35 -5.29 -18.14
C LYS A 29 13.56 -5.90 -17.00
N TYR A 30 13.49 -5.21 -15.86
CA TYR A 30 12.84 -5.71 -14.66
C TYR A 30 11.47 -5.08 -14.37
N SER A 31 10.97 -4.21 -15.25
CA SER A 31 9.65 -3.56 -15.13
C SER A 31 9.47 -2.79 -13.83
N PHE A 32 10.48 -2.10 -13.35
CA PHE A 32 10.38 -1.21 -12.18
C PHE A 32 10.76 0.25 -12.54
N ARG A 33 10.31 1.19 -11.73
CA ARG A 33 10.41 2.63 -11.99
C ARG A 33 11.25 3.39 -10.96
N HIS A 34 11.83 2.70 -10.01
CA HIS A 34 12.66 3.26 -8.94
C HIS A 34 13.91 2.40 -8.81
N LEU A 35 15.08 3.01 -8.88
CA LEU A 35 16.35 2.33 -8.85
C LEU A 35 17.24 3.01 -7.80
N PRO A 36 17.49 2.36 -6.66
CA PRO A 36 18.40 2.89 -5.66
C PRO A 36 19.82 3.00 -6.19
N VAL A 37 20.47 4.10 -5.86
CA VAL A 37 21.87 4.37 -6.18
C VAL A 37 22.70 4.15 -4.92
N VAL A 38 23.73 3.32 -5.01
CA VAL A 38 24.52 2.93 -3.84
C VAL A 38 26.03 3.06 -4.07
N GLU A 39 26.74 3.43 -3.01
CA GLU A 39 28.18 3.31 -2.88
C GLU A 39 28.49 2.18 -1.87
N GLY A 40 28.93 1.04 -2.38
CA GLY A 40 29.01 -0.17 -1.57
C GLY A 40 27.62 -0.62 -1.08
N ARG A 41 27.34 -0.44 0.21
CA ARG A 41 26.03 -0.75 0.82
C ARG A 41 25.28 0.49 1.27
N GLN A 42 25.89 1.68 1.18
CA GLN A 42 25.28 2.94 1.59
C GLN A 42 24.41 3.52 0.47
N LEU A 43 23.27 4.05 0.83
CA LEU A 43 22.39 4.73 -0.10
C LEU A 43 23.02 6.09 -0.47
N ALA A 44 23.38 6.27 -1.74
CA ALA A 44 23.88 7.52 -2.30
C ALA A 44 22.76 8.37 -2.92
N GLY A 45 21.68 7.73 -3.37
CA GLY A 45 20.56 8.43 -3.99
C GLY A 45 19.48 7.48 -4.50
N LEU A 46 18.53 8.07 -5.23
CA LEU A 46 17.46 7.36 -5.93
C LEU A 46 17.30 7.95 -7.32
N VAL A 47 17.22 7.12 -8.34
CA VAL A 47 16.82 7.56 -9.69
C VAL A 47 15.49 6.91 -10.05
N THR A 48 14.61 7.69 -10.66
CA THR A 48 13.30 7.23 -11.12
C THR A 48 13.21 7.23 -12.63
N GLU A 49 12.23 6.50 -13.18
CA GLU A 49 11.94 6.54 -14.62
C GLU A 49 11.65 7.97 -15.10
N SER A 50 11.01 8.78 -14.24
CA SER A 50 10.70 10.18 -14.55
C SER A 50 11.96 11.04 -14.72
N ASP A 51 12.96 10.83 -13.86
CA ASP A 51 14.24 11.56 -13.94
C ASP A 51 14.99 11.20 -15.23
N LEU A 52 14.99 9.90 -15.58
CA LEU A 52 15.60 9.43 -16.82
C LEU A 52 14.89 9.96 -18.06
N ARG A 53 13.55 10.07 -18.05
CA ARG A 53 12.79 10.62 -19.18
C ARG A 53 13.15 12.07 -19.49
N GLN A 54 13.49 12.88 -18.50
CA GLN A 54 13.87 14.29 -18.68
C GLN A 54 15.17 14.44 -19.47
N VAL A 55 16.05 13.44 -19.44
CA VAL A 55 17.35 13.44 -20.13
C VAL A 55 17.39 12.53 -21.35
N MET A 56 16.26 12.00 -21.80
CA MET A 56 16.15 11.11 -22.96
C MET A 56 16.30 11.83 -24.32
N ILE A 57 17.27 12.72 -24.42
CA ILE A 57 17.69 13.30 -25.71
C ILE A 57 18.78 12.36 -26.27
N PRO A 58 18.62 11.78 -27.50
CA PRO A 58 19.50 10.72 -28.00
C PRO A 58 20.99 11.05 -28.00
N SER A 59 21.35 12.33 -28.15
CA SER A 59 22.75 12.79 -28.15
C SER A 59 23.37 12.88 -26.74
N PHE A 60 22.57 13.03 -25.68
CA PHE A 60 23.06 13.28 -24.33
C PHE A 60 22.98 12.06 -23.40
N ILE A 61 21.96 11.21 -23.53
CA ILE A 61 21.72 10.09 -22.58
C ILE A 61 22.89 9.10 -22.48
N LYS A 62 23.69 8.99 -23.55
CA LYS A 62 24.84 8.07 -23.60
C LYS A 62 26.03 8.53 -22.76
N SER A 63 26.10 9.80 -22.37
CA SER A 63 27.21 10.38 -21.61
C SER A 63 26.81 10.80 -20.19
N ILE A 64 25.51 10.88 -19.89
CA ILE A 64 25.01 11.31 -18.58
C ILE A 64 25.21 10.18 -17.56
N LYS A 65 25.82 10.52 -16.43
CA LYS A 65 25.95 9.64 -15.27
C LYS A 65 24.75 9.79 -14.35
N VAL A 66 24.47 8.72 -13.59
CA VAL A 66 23.34 8.66 -12.64
C VAL A 66 23.45 9.72 -11.55
N ASP A 67 24.66 10.05 -11.06
CA ASP A 67 24.90 11.09 -10.05
C ASP A 67 24.49 12.51 -10.48
N GLN A 68 24.42 12.76 -11.79
CA GLN A 68 24.00 14.04 -12.36
C GLN A 68 22.48 14.25 -12.35
N ILE A 69 21.72 13.14 -12.24
CA ILE A 69 20.25 13.16 -12.36
C ILE A 69 19.53 12.56 -11.17
N MET A 70 20.23 11.82 -10.30
CA MET A 70 19.62 11.18 -9.13
C MET A 70 19.15 12.21 -8.08
N ILE A 71 18.14 11.83 -7.34
CA ILE A 71 17.76 12.50 -6.09
C ILE A 71 18.79 12.12 -5.03
N LYS A 72 19.67 13.06 -4.64
CA LYS A 72 20.79 12.81 -3.71
C LYS A 72 20.34 12.54 -2.28
N THR A 73 19.23 13.14 -1.85
CA THR A 73 18.67 12.98 -0.50
C THR A 73 17.22 12.49 -0.60
N PRO A 74 17.00 11.24 -1.04
CA PRO A 74 15.65 10.71 -1.14
C PRO A 74 15.02 10.55 0.25
N VAL A 75 13.70 10.66 0.31
CA VAL A 75 12.95 10.29 1.51
C VAL A 75 13.14 8.79 1.73
N THR A 76 13.59 8.40 2.93
CA THR A 76 13.82 7.01 3.33
C THR A 76 12.92 6.60 4.46
N ILE A 77 12.88 5.31 4.77
CA ILE A 77 12.13 4.77 5.90
C ILE A 77 12.92 3.67 6.60
N ASP A 78 12.72 3.55 7.91
CA ASP A 78 13.29 2.49 8.73
C ASP A 78 12.55 1.16 8.50
N PRO A 79 13.23 -0.01 8.48
CA PRO A 79 12.58 -1.31 8.32
C PRO A 79 11.59 -1.65 9.46
N GLU A 80 11.77 -1.10 10.65
CA GLU A 80 10.89 -1.31 11.80
C GLU A 80 9.70 -0.35 11.83
N ALA A 81 9.69 0.68 10.97
CA ALA A 81 8.58 1.62 10.83
C ALA A 81 7.28 0.93 10.40
N SER A 82 6.15 1.59 10.63
CA SER A 82 4.85 1.06 10.23
C SER A 82 4.55 1.30 8.74
N LEU A 83 3.72 0.43 8.12
CA LEU A 83 3.24 0.66 6.76
C LEU A 83 2.35 1.90 6.66
N GLU A 84 1.66 2.27 7.72
CA GLU A 84 0.85 3.48 7.81
C GLU A 84 1.74 4.73 7.72
N GLU A 85 2.91 4.68 8.33
CA GLU A 85 3.92 5.74 8.22
C GLU A 85 4.46 5.82 6.80
N ALA A 86 4.83 4.69 6.19
CA ALA A 86 5.25 4.61 4.80
C ALA A 86 4.19 5.19 3.85
N ALA A 87 2.92 4.82 4.03
CA ALA A 87 1.80 5.34 3.25
C ALA A 87 1.65 6.86 3.40
N ARG A 88 1.81 7.40 4.63
CA ARG A 88 1.79 8.86 4.87
C ARG A 88 2.93 9.57 4.18
N LEU A 89 4.15 9.03 4.19
CA LEU A 89 5.30 9.61 3.50
C LEU A 89 5.07 9.64 1.99
N ILE A 90 4.65 8.51 1.39
CA ILE A 90 4.35 8.43 -0.04
C ILE A 90 3.26 9.44 -0.44
N TYR A 91 2.18 9.52 0.33
CA TYR A 91 1.09 10.45 0.08
C TYR A 91 1.51 11.91 0.21
N ARG A 92 2.26 12.24 1.29
CA ARG A 92 2.70 13.60 1.61
C ARG A 92 3.69 14.15 0.59
N TYR A 93 4.69 13.34 0.22
CA TYR A 93 5.77 13.74 -0.69
C TYR A 93 5.46 13.45 -2.16
N LYS A 94 4.31 12.82 -2.47
CA LYS A 94 3.89 12.45 -3.83
C LYS A 94 4.91 11.58 -4.56
N ILE A 95 5.55 10.68 -3.85
CA ILE A 95 6.58 9.76 -4.35
C ILE A 95 6.00 8.36 -4.53
N GLY A 96 6.59 7.57 -5.43
CA GLY A 96 6.10 6.20 -5.75
C GLY A 96 6.82 5.10 -4.99
N GLY A 97 7.93 5.41 -4.29
CA GLY A 97 8.73 4.41 -3.58
C GLY A 97 9.65 5.05 -2.54
N LEU A 98 9.99 4.26 -1.53
CA LEU A 98 10.83 4.60 -0.39
C LEU A 98 12.00 3.61 -0.29
N PRO A 99 13.25 4.05 -0.44
CA PRO A 99 14.38 3.24 -0.01
C PRO A 99 14.27 2.94 1.48
N VAL A 100 14.45 1.68 1.85
CA VAL A 100 14.43 1.24 3.24
C VAL A 100 15.88 1.16 3.73
N VAL A 101 16.18 1.94 4.76
CA VAL A 101 17.55 2.14 5.25
C VAL A 101 17.63 1.74 6.72
N ASP A 102 18.61 0.91 7.05
CA ASP A 102 18.96 0.52 8.41
C ASP A 102 20.41 0.94 8.70
N GLN A 103 20.60 1.81 9.69
CA GLN A 103 21.94 2.33 10.07
C GLN A 103 22.75 2.85 8.87
N GLY A 104 22.12 3.62 7.98
CA GLY A 104 22.72 4.17 6.77
C GLY A 104 22.87 3.20 5.59
N LYS A 105 22.59 1.91 5.79
CA LYS A 105 22.69 0.87 4.74
C LYS A 105 21.34 0.64 4.07
N LEU A 106 21.34 0.54 2.76
CA LEU A 106 20.16 0.15 2.01
C LEU A 106 19.85 -1.34 2.26
N VAL A 107 18.66 -1.63 2.81
CA VAL A 107 18.21 -3.00 3.14
C VAL A 107 16.99 -3.44 2.33
N GLY A 108 16.33 -2.52 1.65
CA GLY A 108 15.16 -2.81 0.82
C GLY A 108 14.63 -1.58 0.09
N ILE A 109 13.60 -1.80 -0.67
CA ILE A 109 12.76 -0.75 -1.25
C ILE A 109 11.28 -1.10 -1.02
N LEU A 110 10.48 -0.12 -0.64
CA LEU A 110 9.03 -0.24 -0.50
C LEU A 110 8.35 0.71 -1.47
N THR A 111 7.43 0.20 -2.26
CA THR A 111 6.72 0.98 -3.28
C THR A 111 5.21 1.05 -3.01
N THR A 112 4.51 1.93 -3.72
CA THR A 112 3.04 2.04 -3.62
C THR A 112 2.33 0.69 -3.88
N PRO A 113 2.70 -0.12 -4.89
CA PRO A 113 2.12 -1.46 -5.06
C PRO A 113 2.30 -2.39 -3.86
N ASP A 114 3.44 -2.33 -3.16
CA ASP A 114 3.69 -3.18 -1.99
C ASP A 114 2.76 -2.80 -0.83
N ILE A 115 2.59 -1.49 -0.61
CA ILE A 115 1.64 -0.98 0.40
C ILE A 115 0.21 -1.37 0.02
N LEU A 116 -0.16 -1.22 -1.25
CA LEU A 116 -1.48 -1.63 -1.73
C LEU A 116 -1.72 -3.12 -1.52
N ALA A 117 -0.74 -3.97 -1.84
CA ALA A 117 -0.83 -5.42 -1.61
C ALA A 117 -1.04 -5.75 -0.14
N ALA A 118 -0.33 -5.05 0.76
CA ALA A 118 -0.51 -5.21 2.20
C ALA A 118 -1.92 -4.86 2.67
N PHE A 119 -2.48 -3.74 2.20
CA PHE A 119 -3.86 -3.35 2.54
C PHE A 119 -4.89 -4.30 1.93
N ILE A 120 -4.71 -4.76 0.70
CA ILE A 120 -5.56 -5.77 0.06
C ILE A 120 -5.59 -7.05 0.90
N GLN A 121 -4.42 -7.50 1.36
CA GLN A 121 -4.33 -8.69 2.22
C GLN A 121 -4.99 -8.47 3.58
N LEU A 122 -4.72 -7.31 4.22
CA LEU A 122 -5.33 -6.95 5.50
C LEU A 122 -6.86 -6.92 5.43
N MET A 123 -7.38 -6.35 4.35
CA MET A 123 -8.83 -6.24 4.12
C MET A 123 -9.46 -7.56 3.68
N GLY A 124 -8.69 -8.59 3.35
CA GLY A 124 -9.19 -9.86 2.85
C GLY A 124 -9.87 -9.77 1.47
N VAL A 125 -9.51 -8.77 0.65
CA VAL A 125 -10.17 -8.48 -0.63
C VAL A 125 -10.04 -9.62 -1.64
N LEU A 126 -8.92 -10.34 -1.62
CA LEU A 126 -8.64 -11.46 -2.54
C LEU A 126 -9.20 -12.81 -2.06
N GLN A 127 -9.78 -12.86 -0.88
CA GLN A 127 -10.40 -14.08 -0.38
C GLN A 127 -11.85 -14.16 -0.87
N ALA A 128 -12.33 -15.39 -1.13
CA ALA A 128 -13.74 -15.61 -1.35
C ALA A 128 -14.52 -15.19 -0.09
N SER A 129 -15.34 -14.16 -0.22
CA SER A 129 -15.91 -13.47 0.94
C SER A 129 -17.23 -12.81 0.58
N SER A 130 -18.17 -12.81 1.51
CA SER A 130 -19.40 -12.03 1.43
C SER A 130 -19.16 -10.62 2.00
N ARG A 131 -19.88 -9.63 1.49
CA ARG A 131 -19.76 -8.23 1.88
C ARG A 131 -21.10 -7.63 2.23
N LEU A 132 -21.13 -6.83 3.31
CA LEU A 132 -22.28 -6.01 3.71
C LEU A 132 -21.86 -4.56 3.91
N GLU A 133 -22.61 -3.65 3.36
CA GLU A 133 -22.52 -2.21 3.64
C GLU A 133 -23.72 -1.81 4.49
N ILE A 134 -23.46 -1.22 5.67
CA ILE A 134 -24.48 -1.03 6.68
C ILE A 134 -24.40 0.40 7.24
N HIS A 135 -25.52 1.07 7.32
CA HIS A 135 -25.70 2.18 8.24
C HIS A 135 -26.18 1.61 9.58
N LEU A 136 -25.39 1.81 10.62
CA LEU A 136 -25.78 1.37 11.96
C LEU A 136 -26.85 2.31 12.54
N ALA A 137 -27.73 1.76 13.37
CA ALA A 137 -28.72 2.55 14.12
C ALA A 137 -28.01 3.59 15.01
N GLU A 138 -28.56 4.78 15.11
CA GLU A 138 -27.99 5.88 15.89
C GLU A 138 -28.23 5.68 17.41
N ARG A 139 -27.55 4.72 18.00
CA ARG A 139 -27.63 4.41 19.44
C ARG A 139 -26.31 3.88 19.96
N PRO A 140 -26.06 3.98 21.28
CA PRO A 140 -24.86 3.36 21.90
C PRO A 140 -24.78 1.88 21.59
N LYS A 141 -23.55 1.36 21.44
CA LYS A 141 -23.25 -0.06 21.21
C LYS A 141 -23.83 -0.67 19.90
N ALA A 142 -24.29 0.17 18.96
CA ALA A 142 -24.84 -0.30 17.70
C ALA A 142 -23.84 -1.14 16.87
N PHE A 143 -22.53 -0.85 16.97
CA PHE A 143 -21.48 -1.64 16.31
C PHE A 143 -21.33 -3.02 16.95
N GLU A 144 -21.30 -3.11 18.27
CA GLU A 144 -21.21 -4.36 19.01
C GLU A 144 -22.46 -5.24 18.76
N GLU A 145 -23.64 -4.62 18.74
CA GLU A 145 -24.89 -5.30 18.41
C GLU A 145 -24.87 -5.88 16.98
N ALA A 146 -24.50 -5.05 15.99
CA ALA A 146 -24.45 -5.51 14.59
C ALA A 146 -23.43 -6.64 14.42
N SER A 147 -22.24 -6.51 15.02
CA SER A 147 -21.20 -7.55 14.99
C SER A 147 -21.69 -8.86 15.63
N GLY A 148 -22.39 -8.75 16.77
CA GLY A 148 -22.97 -9.93 17.43
C GLY A 148 -24.09 -10.59 16.64
N LEU A 149 -24.92 -9.79 15.94
CA LEU A 149 -25.97 -10.32 15.04
C LEU A 149 -25.38 -11.06 13.86
N ILE A 150 -24.34 -10.49 13.23
CA ILE A 150 -23.60 -11.13 12.13
C ILE A 150 -23.08 -12.50 12.58
N GLN A 151 -22.38 -12.57 13.72
CA GLN A 151 -21.80 -13.80 14.23
C GLN A 151 -22.86 -14.85 14.63
N LYS A 152 -23.93 -14.42 15.31
CA LYS A 152 -25.04 -15.31 15.72
C LYS A 152 -25.78 -15.95 14.54
N ASN A 153 -25.77 -15.29 13.37
CA ASN A 153 -26.41 -15.79 12.16
C ASN A 153 -25.41 -16.42 11.17
N GLY A 154 -24.23 -16.85 11.65
CA GLY A 154 -23.27 -17.65 10.88
C GLY A 154 -22.22 -16.84 10.11
N GLY A 155 -22.16 -15.50 10.26
CA GLY A 155 -21.15 -14.65 9.64
C GLY A 155 -19.86 -14.62 10.44
N GLU A 156 -18.74 -15.04 9.86
CA GLU A 156 -17.40 -14.85 10.43
C GLU A 156 -16.76 -13.59 9.85
N ILE A 157 -16.50 -12.58 10.71
CA ILE A 157 -16.00 -11.28 10.28
C ILE A 157 -14.49 -11.38 9.99
N ILE A 158 -14.10 -11.07 8.75
CA ILE A 158 -12.71 -10.98 8.30
C ILE A 158 -12.17 -9.57 8.59
N SER A 159 -12.90 -8.54 8.16
CA SER A 159 -12.49 -7.15 8.34
C SER A 159 -13.70 -6.22 8.39
N VAL A 160 -13.48 -5.04 8.99
CA VAL A 160 -14.47 -3.97 9.00
C VAL A 160 -13.80 -2.67 8.59
N GLY A 161 -14.35 -2.03 7.58
CA GLY A 161 -14.00 -0.68 7.18
C GLY A 161 -15.09 0.31 7.57
N MET A 162 -14.73 1.58 7.70
CA MET A 162 -15.68 2.65 7.95
C MET A 162 -15.45 3.80 6.97
N LEU A 163 -16.49 4.23 6.28
CA LEU A 163 -16.49 5.36 5.37
C LEU A 163 -17.41 6.47 5.91
N GLY A 164 -17.07 7.71 5.55
CA GLY A 164 -17.88 8.88 5.94
C GLY A 164 -17.44 9.53 7.25
N ARG A 165 -18.08 10.63 7.59
CA ARG A 165 -17.81 11.45 8.78
C ARG A 165 -19.10 11.79 9.51
N GLY A 166 -19.01 11.99 10.83
CA GLY A 166 -20.16 12.38 11.64
C GLY A 166 -21.24 11.29 11.73
N LYS A 167 -22.51 11.68 11.57
CA LYS A 167 -23.66 10.76 11.68
C LYS A 167 -23.86 9.84 10.49
N LYS A 168 -23.35 10.20 9.30
CA LYS A 168 -23.46 9.39 8.07
C LYS A 168 -22.23 8.50 7.90
N LYS A 169 -22.06 7.50 8.77
CA LYS A 169 -20.99 6.51 8.66
C LYS A 169 -21.54 5.24 8.01
N THR A 170 -20.87 4.77 6.96
CA THR A 170 -21.14 3.47 6.35
C THR A 170 -20.09 2.49 6.84
N TYR A 171 -20.53 1.38 7.40
CA TYR A 171 -19.67 0.28 7.82
C TYR A 171 -19.67 -0.79 6.75
N LEU A 172 -18.47 -1.18 6.31
CA LEU A 172 -18.23 -2.25 5.35
C LEU A 172 -17.76 -3.48 6.11
N PHE A 173 -18.62 -4.45 6.30
CA PHE A 173 -18.27 -5.74 6.85
C PHE A 173 -17.88 -6.69 5.73
N ARG A 174 -16.72 -7.31 5.84
CA ARG A 174 -16.30 -8.43 5.01
C ARG A 174 -16.34 -9.69 5.85
N LEU A 175 -17.04 -10.69 5.36
CA LEU A 175 -17.28 -11.94 6.06
C LEU A 175 -16.63 -13.08 5.28
N LYS A 176 -16.27 -14.19 5.92
CA LYS A 176 -16.08 -15.44 5.19
C LYS A 176 -17.35 -15.72 4.41
N ARG A 177 -17.21 -16.35 3.24
CA ARG A 177 -18.35 -16.65 2.38
C ARG A 177 -19.44 -17.38 3.16
N CYS A 178 -20.62 -16.80 3.22
CA CYS A 178 -21.77 -17.29 3.97
C CYS A 178 -23.07 -16.82 3.32
N PHE A 179 -24.18 -17.40 3.72
CA PHE A 179 -25.51 -16.99 3.28
C PHE A 179 -25.94 -15.73 4.03
N LEU A 180 -26.21 -14.64 3.31
CA LEU A 180 -26.42 -13.31 3.91
C LEU A 180 -27.85 -13.03 4.37
N ASP A 181 -28.87 -13.66 3.81
CA ASP A 181 -30.27 -13.33 4.12
C ASP A 181 -30.63 -13.36 5.60
N PRO A 182 -30.26 -14.40 6.41
CA PRO A 182 -30.54 -14.39 7.84
C PRO A 182 -29.87 -13.24 8.59
N ILE A 183 -28.67 -12.87 8.15
CA ILE A 183 -27.89 -11.78 8.73
C ILE A 183 -28.58 -10.44 8.43
N ILE A 184 -28.97 -10.20 7.18
CA ILE A 184 -29.65 -8.99 6.72
C ILE A 184 -30.95 -8.81 7.50
N GLN A 185 -31.80 -9.84 7.56
CA GLN A 185 -33.08 -9.78 8.29
C GLN A 185 -32.88 -9.46 9.78
N ALA A 186 -31.87 -10.08 10.42
CA ALA A 186 -31.56 -9.82 11.83
C ALA A 186 -31.10 -8.38 12.06
N LEU A 187 -30.28 -7.83 11.17
CA LEU A 187 -29.81 -6.45 11.23
C LEU A 187 -30.94 -5.45 11.05
N GLU A 188 -31.78 -5.64 10.04
CA GLU A 188 -32.91 -4.75 9.73
C GLU A 188 -33.98 -4.76 10.82
N LYS A 189 -34.29 -5.94 11.39
CA LYS A 189 -35.19 -6.08 12.54
C LYS A 189 -34.73 -5.27 13.76
N LYS A 190 -33.43 -5.03 13.88
CA LYS A 190 -32.84 -4.20 14.94
C LYS A 190 -32.61 -2.75 14.52
N GLY A 191 -33.15 -2.32 13.37
CA GLY A 191 -33.09 -0.94 12.90
C GLY A 191 -31.75 -0.52 12.29
N HIS A 192 -30.86 -1.46 11.98
CA HIS A 192 -29.73 -1.20 11.10
C HIS A 192 -30.21 -1.21 9.65
N ARG A 193 -29.63 -0.38 8.80
CA ARG A 193 -30.00 -0.32 7.39
C ARG A 193 -28.92 -0.93 6.52
N VAL A 194 -29.19 -2.05 5.88
CA VAL A 194 -28.30 -2.65 4.89
C VAL A 194 -28.44 -1.87 3.58
N LEU A 195 -27.33 -1.37 3.05
CA LEU A 195 -27.27 -0.57 1.82
C LEU A 195 -26.97 -1.44 0.61
N SER A 196 -26.04 -2.37 0.76
CA SER A 196 -25.67 -3.33 -0.27
C SER A 196 -25.13 -4.62 0.36
N SER A 197 -25.28 -5.70 -0.37
CA SER A 197 -24.74 -7.03 -0.04
C SER A 197 -24.19 -7.71 -1.29
N THR A 198 -23.14 -8.52 -1.12
CA THR A 198 -22.54 -9.33 -2.19
C THR A 198 -22.04 -10.62 -1.58
N ASP A 199 -22.40 -11.77 -2.17
CA ASP A 199 -21.93 -13.13 -1.82
C ASP A 199 -20.61 -13.47 -2.51
#